data_e8cee4faa9aadecdd637074170b65738
#
_entry.id   e8cee4faa9aadecdd637074170b65738
#
_cell.length_a   1.000
_cell.length_b   1.000
_cell.length_c   1.000
_cell.angle_alpha   90.00
_cell.angle_beta   90.00
_cell.angle_gamma   90.00
#
_symmetry.space_group_name_H-M   'P 1'
#
loop_
_entity.id
_entity.type
_entity.pdbx_description
1 polymer ?
#
loop_
_entity_poly.entity_id
_entity_poly.type
_entity_poly.pdbx_seq_one_letter_code
_entity_poly.pdbx_strand_id
1 'polypeptide(L)'
;MLIFILSAIISLLITPVVIKVYRKNNWLDDPETNKHVKRTHKNAVPRGGGLIIFATVLALSLLILEIDKYLVAILLGALLLTIVGTIDDIFDIHPAFRLFAGIAAALIVVASGIGIAYVTNPFGPGVIHLNQPQITLRFLGQVKNIWILSDLFALAFIVWNMNIINWAKGVDGQLPGFVSIALVFVGILSAQFIDDPTQFNTAFLSFIVAGSFAGFLFWNWYPQKIMPGYGAGSLAGYFLAVLAILSGAKVATTLMVLAVPTADGIFTIMRRIRAGKSPFWGDRGHMHHKLMDVLGWGRRKIAVFYWSTSLLMGTLSLYLNTTGKIISLVGVFVFVFGFMIWAKIASAKEK
;
A
#
# COMPACT_ATOMS: atom_id res chain seq x y z
N MET A 1 -1.01 -21.30 1.41
CA MET A 1 -2.43 -21.26 0.97
C MET A 1 -3.41 -21.26 2.14
N LEU A 2 -3.34 -22.23 3.08
CA LEU A 2 -4.31 -22.31 4.20
C LEU A 2 -4.39 -21.01 5.02
N ILE A 3 -3.25 -20.40 5.38
CA ILE A 3 -3.18 -19.15 6.16
C ILE A 3 -3.85 -17.98 5.45
N PHE A 4 -3.67 -17.85 4.14
CA PHE A 4 -4.35 -16.84 3.32
C PHE A 4 -5.88 -17.01 3.40
N ILE A 5 -6.37 -18.25 3.24
CA ILE A 5 -7.81 -18.56 3.31
C ILE A 5 -8.36 -18.26 4.70
N LEU A 6 -7.66 -18.68 5.76
CA LEU A 6 -8.06 -18.41 7.14
C LEU A 6 -8.15 -16.91 7.41
N SER A 7 -7.16 -16.14 6.97
CA SER A 7 -7.14 -14.69 7.11
C SER A 7 -8.30 -14.03 6.34
N ALA A 8 -8.60 -14.52 5.13
CA ALA A 8 -9.72 -14.02 4.34
C ALA A 8 -11.07 -14.29 5.03
N ILE A 9 -11.24 -15.48 5.61
CA ILE A 9 -12.47 -15.84 6.34
C ILE A 9 -12.61 -14.96 7.59
N ILE A 10 -11.56 -14.77 8.38
CA ILE A 10 -11.62 -13.94 9.59
C ILE A 10 -11.98 -12.49 9.21
N SER A 11 -11.30 -11.91 8.23
CA SER A 11 -11.61 -10.55 7.74
C SER A 11 -13.04 -10.43 7.23
N LEU A 12 -13.52 -11.43 6.48
CA LEU A 12 -14.90 -11.50 5.99
C LEU A 12 -15.92 -11.48 7.14
N LEU A 13 -15.66 -12.24 8.22
CA LEU A 13 -16.56 -12.37 9.36
C LEU A 13 -16.50 -11.17 10.33
N ILE A 14 -15.36 -10.53 10.49
CA ILE A 14 -15.22 -9.32 11.34
C ILE A 14 -15.88 -8.10 10.69
N THR A 15 -15.86 -8.00 9.37
CA THR A 15 -16.34 -6.82 8.65
C THR A 15 -17.79 -6.42 8.97
N PRO A 16 -18.79 -7.32 9.02
CA PRO A 16 -20.16 -6.97 9.38
C PRO A 16 -20.29 -6.38 10.80
N VAL A 17 -19.46 -6.84 11.73
CA VAL A 17 -19.44 -6.33 13.10
C VAL A 17 -18.98 -4.87 13.11
N VAL A 18 -17.88 -4.57 12.41
CA VAL A 18 -17.38 -3.19 12.28
C VAL A 18 -18.40 -2.29 11.57
N ILE A 19 -19.03 -2.76 10.47
CA ILE A 19 -20.10 -2.01 9.79
C ILE A 19 -21.22 -1.66 10.77
N LYS A 20 -21.65 -2.62 11.61
CA LYS A 20 -22.72 -2.40 12.60
C LYS A 20 -22.32 -1.38 13.66
N VAL A 21 -21.09 -1.44 14.17
CA VAL A 21 -20.56 -0.49 15.15
C VAL A 21 -20.50 0.93 14.57
N TYR A 22 -19.95 1.08 13.36
CA TYR A 22 -19.84 2.38 12.71
C TYR A 22 -21.21 3.00 12.40
N ARG A 23 -22.17 2.19 11.94
CA ARG A 23 -23.55 2.65 11.71
C ARG A 23 -24.25 3.06 13.00
N LYS A 24 -24.07 2.30 14.08
CA LYS A 24 -24.67 2.63 15.40
C LYS A 24 -24.17 3.96 15.94
N ASN A 25 -22.92 4.33 15.67
CA ASN A 25 -22.30 5.56 16.15
C ASN A 25 -22.35 6.71 15.11
N ASN A 26 -23.02 6.53 13.98
CA ASN A 26 -23.08 7.51 12.88
C ASN A 26 -21.69 7.91 12.32
N TRP A 27 -20.69 7.01 12.38
CA TRP A 27 -19.35 7.23 11.79
C TRP A 27 -19.37 6.87 10.31
N LEU A 28 -20.05 7.69 9.52
CA LEU A 28 -20.31 7.43 8.10
C LEU A 28 -19.75 8.56 7.23
N ASP A 29 -19.21 8.18 6.07
CA ASP A 29 -18.92 9.13 5.00
C ASP A 29 -20.22 9.36 4.20
N ASP A 30 -20.85 10.50 4.44
CA ASP A 30 -22.11 10.85 3.80
C ASP A 30 -21.86 11.93 2.73
N PRO A 31 -22.18 11.65 1.45
CA PRO A 31 -22.03 12.60 0.36
C PRO A 31 -22.99 13.78 0.42
N GLU A 32 -24.09 13.69 1.19
CA GLU A 32 -25.06 14.78 1.33
C GLU A 32 -24.54 15.85 2.30
N THR A 33 -23.93 15.43 3.40
CA THR A 33 -23.43 16.35 4.43
C THR A 33 -22.06 16.95 4.10
N ASN A 34 -21.23 16.22 3.36
CA ASN A 34 -19.88 16.66 3.02
C ASN A 34 -19.61 16.51 1.52
N LYS A 35 -19.88 17.56 0.76
CA LYS A 35 -19.71 17.62 -0.70
C LYS A 35 -18.23 17.79 -1.07
N HIS A 36 -17.52 16.69 -1.33
CA HIS A 36 -16.14 16.75 -1.83
C HIS A 36 -16.04 16.22 -3.26
N VAL A 37 -15.32 16.93 -4.14
CA VAL A 37 -15.18 16.63 -5.60
C VAL A 37 -14.67 15.21 -5.88
N LYS A 38 -13.92 14.59 -4.98
CA LYS A 38 -13.37 13.24 -5.13
C LYS A 38 -14.37 12.11 -4.89
N ARG A 39 -15.52 12.38 -4.26
CA ARG A 39 -16.45 11.34 -3.87
C ARG A 39 -17.12 10.69 -5.07
N THR A 40 -17.20 9.39 -5.04
CA THR A 40 -17.80 8.58 -6.11
C THR A 40 -19.04 7.81 -5.66
N HIS A 41 -19.22 7.62 -4.33
CA HIS A 41 -20.38 6.92 -3.76
C HIS A 41 -21.60 7.85 -3.59
N LYS A 42 -22.80 7.26 -3.62
CA LYS A 42 -24.08 7.98 -3.52
C LYS A 42 -24.76 7.85 -2.15
N ASN A 43 -24.39 6.82 -1.37
CA ASN A 43 -25.00 6.51 -0.07
C ASN A 43 -23.97 6.71 1.03
N ALA A 44 -24.43 6.98 2.26
CA ALA A 44 -23.58 7.02 3.45
C ALA A 44 -22.93 5.65 3.73
N VAL A 45 -21.60 5.59 3.80
CA VAL A 45 -20.81 4.37 3.93
C VAL A 45 -19.76 4.51 5.03
N PRO A 46 -19.58 3.51 5.93
CA PRO A 46 -18.55 3.53 6.95
C PRO A 46 -17.13 3.44 6.35
N ARG A 47 -16.15 4.09 7.00
CA ARG A 47 -14.72 4.05 6.65
C ARG A 47 -13.94 3.24 7.69
N GLY A 48 -14.22 1.96 7.86
CA GLY A 48 -13.64 1.15 8.94
C GLY A 48 -12.64 0.09 8.48
N GLY A 49 -12.14 0.15 7.24
CA GLY A 49 -11.29 -0.90 6.67
C GLY A 49 -10.00 -1.15 7.44
N GLY A 50 -9.35 -0.09 7.93
CA GLY A 50 -8.08 -0.21 8.67
C GLY A 50 -8.18 -1.05 9.92
N LEU A 51 -9.26 -0.87 10.70
CA LEU A 51 -9.51 -1.64 11.93
C LEU A 51 -9.67 -3.15 11.63
N ILE A 52 -10.38 -3.49 10.55
CA ILE A 52 -10.61 -4.88 10.13
C ILE A 52 -9.30 -5.55 9.73
N ILE A 53 -8.51 -4.89 8.88
CA ILE A 53 -7.23 -5.39 8.40
C ILE A 53 -6.29 -5.62 9.59
N PHE A 54 -6.12 -4.62 10.45
CA PHE A 54 -5.22 -4.72 11.60
C PHE A 54 -5.66 -5.80 12.59
N ALA A 55 -6.94 -5.87 12.97
CA ALA A 55 -7.44 -6.88 13.89
C ALA A 55 -7.21 -8.31 13.36
N THR A 56 -7.46 -8.53 12.05
CA THR A 56 -7.20 -9.83 11.41
C THR A 56 -5.72 -10.17 11.42
N VAL A 57 -4.86 -9.22 11.04
CA VAL A 57 -3.40 -9.40 10.99
C VAL A 57 -2.86 -9.65 12.40
N LEU A 58 -3.23 -8.84 13.38
CA LEU A 58 -2.80 -8.98 14.76
C LEU A 58 -3.15 -10.37 15.33
N ALA A 59 -4.41 -10.78 15.20
CA ALA A 59 -4.89 -12.05 15.74
C ALA A 59 -4.12 -13.25 15.16
N LEU A 60 -3.96 -13.30 13.83
CA LEU A 60 -3.27 -14.42 13.20
C LEU A 60 -1.75 -14.37 13.37
N SER A 61 -1.15 -13.19 13.39
CA SER A 61 0.29 -13.07 13.65
C SER A 61 0.67 -13.56 15.03
N LEU A 62 -0.10 -13.21 16.06
CA LEU A 62 0.16 -13.68 17.44
C LEU A 62 -0.11 -15.17 17.64
N LEU A 63 -0.96 -15.78 16.81
CA LEU A 63 -1.30 -17.22 16.91
C LEU A 63 -0.33 -18.11 16.11
N ILE A 64 0.29 -17.60 15.05
CA ILE A 64 0.97 -18.45 14.06
C ILE A 64 2.46 -18.14 13.95
N LEU A 65 2.86 -16.85 14.10
CA LEU A 65 4.23 -16.41 13.86
C LEU A 65 5.06 -16.42 15.14
N GLU A 66 6.36 -16.63 14.97
CA GLU A 66 7.32 -16.42 16.05
C GLU A 66 7.42 -14.94 16.38
N ILE A 67 7.28 -14.63 17.68
CA ILE A 67 7.31 -13.25 18.16
C ILE A 67 8.77 -12.83 18.32
N ASP A 68 9.27 -12.13 17.33
CA ASP A 68 10.60 -11.51 17.33
C ASP A 68 10.50 -9.97 17.36
N LYS A 69 11.66 -9.32 17.48
CA LYS A 69 11.73 -7.83 17.50
C LYS A 69 11.17 -7.18 16.23
N TYR A 70 11.28 -7.86 15.09
CA TYR A 70 10.82 -7.35 13.81
C TYR A 70 9.30 -7.39 13.72
N LEU A 71 8.70 -8.53 14.08
CA LEU A 71 7.25 -8.68 14.13
C LEU A 71 6.62 -7.67 15.11
N VAL A 72 7.22 -7.53 16.32
CA VAL A 72 6.75 -6.54 17.30
C VAL A 72 6.79 -5.12 16.74
N ALA A 73 7.89 -4.72 16.09
CA ALA A 73 8.00 -3.39 15.49
C ALA A 73 6.99 -3.18 14.37
N ILE A 74 6.76 -4.19 13.52
CA ILE A 74 5.75 -4.15 12.46
C ILE A 74 4.35 -3.98 13.04
N LEU A 75 3.99 -4.76 14.06
CA LEU A 75 2.67 -4.68 14.67
C LEU A 75 2.46 -3.36 15.43
N LEU A 76 3.50 -2.81 16.09
CA LEU A 76 3.44 -1.48 16.74
C LEU A 76 3.25 -0.36 15.72
N GLY A 77 3.99 -0.37 14.60
CA GLY A 77 3.81 0.59 13.53
C GLY A 77 2.41 0.50 12.89
N ALA A 78 1.92 -0.73 12.67
CA ALA A 78 0.57 -0.98 12.16
C ALA A 78 -0.51 -0.54 13.17
N LEU A 79 -0.31 -0.74 14.47
CA LEU A 79 -1.21 -0.27 15.52
C LEU A 79 -1.31 1.26 15.51
N LEU A 80 -0.18 1.97 15.46
CA LEU A 80 -0.14 3.42 15.36
C LEU A 80 -0.92 3.92 14.15
N LEU A 81 -0.70 3.33 12.97
CA LEU A 81 -1.44 3.68 11.75
C LEU A 81 -2.93 3.35 11.85
N THR A 82 -3.30 2.29 12.56
CA THR A 82 -4.70 1.93 12.76
C THR A 82 -5.40 2.91 13.68
N ILE A 83 -4.76 3.32 14.78
CA ILE A 83 -5.31 4.32 15.71
C ILE A 83 -5.51 5.65 14.99
N VAL A 84 -4.45 6.18 14.37
CA VAL A 84 -4.52 7.46 13.65
C VAL A 84 -5.47 7.36 12.45
N GLY A 85 -5.46 6.22 11.74
CA GLY A 85 -6.36 5.97 10.62
C GLY A 85 -7.83 5.91 11.03
N THR A 86 -8.15 5.30 12.18
CA THR A 86 -9.51 5.27 12.71
C THR A 86 -9.98 6.67 13.12
N ILE A 87 -9.12 7.45 13.78
CA ILE A 87 -9.41 8.84 14.12
C ILE A 87 -9.63 9.67 12.85
N ASP A 88 -8.81 9.50 11.83
CA ASP A 88 -8.97 10.18 10.54
C ASP A 88 -10.27 9.79 9.81
N ASP A 89 -10.60 8.51 9.81
CA ASP A 89 -11.78 7.98 9.14
C ASP A 89 -13.09 8.48 9.80
N ILE A 90 -13.03 8.88 11.09
CA ILE A 90 -14.17 9.44 11.84
C ILE A 90 -14.19 10.97 11.78
N PHE A 91 -13.04 11.63 11.98
CA PHE A 91 -12.95 13.07 12.22
C PHE A 91 -12.29 13.87 11.10
N ASP A 92 -11.77 13.23 10.05
CA ASP A 92 -11.08 13.84 8.89
C ASP A 92 -9.96 14.82 9.32
N ILE A 93 -8.93 14.28 10.00
CA ILE A 93 -7.83 15.07 10.58
C ILE A 93 -6.94 15.71 9.51
N HIS A 94 -6.21 16.75 9.90
CA HIS A 94 -5.32 17.48 9.00
C HIS A 94 -4.24 16.55 8.37
N PRO A 95 -3.96 16.67 7.06
CA PRO A 95 -3.01 15.79 6.34
C PRO A 95 -1.61 15.70 6.94
N ALA A 96 -1.14 16.75 7.63
CA ALA A 96 0.16 16.74 8.30
C ALA A 96 0.23 15.67 9.42
N PHE A 97 -0.84 15.50 10.21
CA PHE A 97 -0.87 14.46 11.26
C PHE A 97 -0.80 13.05 10.66
N ARG A 98 -1.47 12.84 9.51
CA ARG A 98 -1.38 11.58 8.75
C ARG A 98 0.06 11.31 8.30
N LEU A 99 0.75 12.33 7.79
CA LEU A 99 2.14 12.20 7.34
C LEU A 99 3.08 11.92 8.51
N PHE A 100 2.95 12.65 9.62
CA PHE A 100 3.76 12.42 10.82
C PHE A 100 3.55 11.02 11.41
N ALA A 101 2.30 10.56 11.48
CA ALA A 101 2.01 9.19 11.92
C ALA A 101 2.66 8.14 10.99
N GLY A 102 2.62 8.37 9.67
CA GLY A 102 3.30 7.51 8.70
C GLY A 102 4.81 7.48 8.89
N ILE A 103 5.44 8.65 9.09
CA ILE A 103 6.87 8.75 9.39
C ILE A 103 7.19 8.04 10.72
N ALA A 104 6.41 8.25 11.76
CA ALA A 104 6.61 7.60 13.07
C ALA A 104 6.49 6.07 12.97
N ALA A 105 5.48 5.55 12.27
CA ALA A 105 5.33 4.12 12.03
C ALA A 105 6.52 3.52 11.26
N ALA A 106 7.01 4.22 10.24
CA ALA A 106 8.19 3.80 9.48
C ALA A 106 9.46 3.85 10.33
N LEU A 107 9.62 4.87 11.20
CA LEU A 107 10.75 4.97 12.13
C LEU A 107 10.78 3.82 13.15
N ILE A 108 9.62 3.37 13.66
CA ILE A 108 9.54 2.21 14.57
C ILE A 108 10.13 0.97 13.89
N VAL A 109 9.80 0.76 12.62
CA VAL A 109 10.29 -0.39 11.84
C VAL A 109 11.79 -0.26 11.55
N VAL A 110 12.23 0.88 11.06
CA VAL A 110 13.65 1.13 10.76
C VAL A 110 14.49 1.04 12.03
N ALA A 111 14.01 1.56 13.16
CA ALA A 111 14.69 1.46 14.45
C ALA A 111 14.86 0.03 14.95
N SER A 112 14.00 -0.93 14.53
CA SER A 112 14.17 -2.35 14.84
C SER A 112 15.33 -3.00 14.08
N GLY A 113 15.84 -2.34 13.02
CA GLY A 113 16.93 -2.81 12.15
C GLY A 113 16.44 -3.29 10.78
N ILE A 114 15.19 -2.99 10.40
CA ILE A 114 14.66 -3.25 9.05
C ILE A 114 15.11 -2.12 8.13
N GLY A 115 16.05 -2.40 7.22
CA GLY A 115 16.64 -1.44 6.30
C GLY A 115 16.97 -2.07 4.94
N ILE A 116 17.35 -1.26 3.97
CA ILE A 116 17.72 -1.68 2.62
C ILE A 116 19.21 -1.51 2.43
N ALA A 117 20.00 -2.57 2.72
CA ALA A 117 21.46 -2.53 2.70
C ALA A 117 22.04 -2.33 1.29
N TYR A 118 21.34 -2.77 0.26
CA TYR A 118 21.74 -2.63 -1.14
C TYR A 118 20.51 -2.66 -2.09
N VAL A 119 20.68 -2.08 -3.26
CA VAL A 119 19.74 -2.18 -4.38
C VAL A 119 20.47 -2.69 -5.62
N THR A 120 19.79 -3.47 -6.46
CA THR A 120 20.36 -3.90 -7.74
C THR A 120 20.67 -2.69 -8.60
N ASN A 121 21.86 -2.64 -9.19
CA ASN A 121 22.26 -1.56 -10.08
C ASN A 121 21.39 -1.57 -11.36
N PRO A 122 20.59 -0.52 -11.61
CA PRO A 122 19.74 -0.46 -12.80
C PRO A 122 20.51 -0.16 -14.09
N PHE A 123 21.75 0.32 -14.00
CA PHE A 123 22.56 0.80 -15.13
C PHE A 123 23.70 -0.15 -15.50
N GLY A 124 23.89 -1.25 -14.76
CA GLY A 124 24.99 -2.18 -15.01
C GLY A 124 24.98 -3.39 -14.09
N PRO A 125 26.00 -4.25 -14.17
CA PRO A 125 26.12 -5.40 -13.29
C PRO A 125 26.36 -4.99 -11.82
N GLY A 126 25.95 -5.86 -10.88
CA GLY A 126 26.20 -5.72 -9.45
C GLY A 126 25.11 -4.97 -8.68
N VAL A 127 25.48 -4.46 -7.51
CA VAL A 127 24.59 -3.81 -6.56
C VAL A 127 25.15 -2.46 -6.11
N ILE A 128 24.27 -1.54 -5.79
CA ILE A 128 24.61 -0.26 -5.14
C ILE A 128 24.46 -0.47 -3.64
N HIS A 129 25.56 -0.33 -2.91
CA HIS A 129 25.58 -0.49 -1.46
C HIS A 129 25.07 0.76 -0.75
N LEU A 130 24.12 0.58 0.16
CA LEU A 130 23.54 1.64 0.99
C LEU A 130 23.93 1.50 2.47
N ASN A 131 24.73 0.48 2.82
CA ASN A 131 25.21 0.24 4.19
C ASN A 131 26.37 1.14 4.63
N GLN A 132 26.75 2.10 3.81
CA GLN A 132 27.75 3.14 4.11
C GLN A 132 27.17 4.53 3.76
N PRO A 133 27.53 5.61 4.50
CA PRO A 133 28.29 5.60 5.76
C PRO A 133 27.49 5.01 6.92
N GLN A 134 28.21 4.52 7.95
CA GLN A 134 27.59 4.01 9.17
C GLN A 134 28.03 4.82 10.40
N ILE A 135 27.12 4.99 11.35
CA ILE A 135 27.40 5.59 12.66
C ILE A 135 27.23 4.51 13.72
N THR A 136 28.27 4.29 14.51
CA THR A 136 28.22 3.35 15.62
C THR A 136 27.79 4.09 16.89
N LEU A 137 26.62 3.77 17.42
CA LEU A 137 26.13 4.27 18.70
C LEU A 137 26.35 3.23 19.79
N ARG A 138 26.87 3.69 20.94
CA ARG A 138 26.95 2.89 22.16
C ARG A 138 25.94 3.42 23.15
N PHE A 139 24.91 2.62 23.44
CA PHE A 139 23.86 3.01 24.37
C PHE A 139 23.53 1.84 25.31
N LEU A 140 23.56 2.07 26.61
CA LEU A 140 23.28 1.06 27.67
C LEU A 140 24.08 -0.24 27.49
N GLY A 141 25.38 -0.14 27.12
CA GLY A 141 26.25 -1.30 26.93
C GLY A 141 26.04 -2.07 25.61
N GLN A 142 25.09 -1.69 24.79
CA GLN A 142 24.87 -2.25 23.47
C GLN A 142 25.50 -1.37 22.39
N VAL A 143 26.10 -2.02 21.39
CA VAL A 143 26.64 -1.36 20.19
C VAL A 143 25.64 -1.54 19.06
N LYS A 144 25.13 -0.43 18.53
CA LYS A 144 24.20 -0.43 17.38
C LYS A 144 24.80 0.38 16.24
N ASN A 145 24.90 -0.23 15.06
CA ASN A 145 25.31 0.46 13.84
C ASN A 145 24.07 0.98 13.12
N ILE A 146 24.05 2.28 12.86
CA ILE A 146 23.03 2.96 12.03
C ILE A 146 23.63 3.10 10.63
N TRP A 147 22.95 2.53 9.64
CA TRP A 147 23.33 2.62 8.22
C TRP A 147 22.53 3.75 7.56
N ILE A 148 23.09 4.95 7.59
CA ILE A 148 22.37 6.19 7.29
C ILE A 148 21.59 6.10 5.96
N LEU A 149 22.25 5.70 4.87
CA LEU A 149 21.60 5.63 3.55
C LEU A 149 20.56 4.50 3.49
N SER A 150 20.87 3.34 4.08
CA SER A 150 19.96 2.21 4.16
C SER A 150 18.67 2.57 4.90
N ASP A 151 18.81 3.17 6.07
CA ASP A 151 17.70 3.52 6.95
C ASP A 151 16.87 4.66 6.36
N LEU A 152 17.52 5.68 5.78
CA LEU A 152 16.83 6.79 5.11
C LEU A 152 16.07 6.31 3.86
N PHE A 153 16.67 5.40 3.07
CA PHE A 153 16.02 4.85 1.89
C PHE A 153 14.81 3.98 2.28
N ALA A 154 14.95 3.15 3.34
CA ALA A 154 13.85 2.35 3.86
C ALA A 154 12.70 3.24 4.37
N LEU A 155 13.01 4.28 5.16
CA LEU A 155 12.04 5.27 5.64
C LEU A 155 11.30 5.92 4.48
N ALA A 156 12.03 6.44 3.50
CA ALA A 156 11.46 7.08 2.32
C ALA A 156 10.59 6.11 1.51
N PHE A 157 11.03 4.86 1.33
CA PHE A 157 10.30 3.84 0.60
C PHE A 157 8.99 3.45 1.29
N ILE A 158 8.98 3.30 2.63
CA ILE A 158 7.77 2.98 3.40
C ILE A 158 6.78 4.15 3.31
N VAL A 159 7.24 5.37 3.60
CA VAL A 159 6.37 6.58 3.56
C VAL A 159 5.83 6.82 2.14
N TRP A 160 6.66 6.62 1.11
CA TRP A 160 6.24 6.72 -0.29
C TRP A 160 5.11 5.75 -0.62
N ASN A 161 5.27 4.46 -0.30
CA ASN A 161 4.26 3.45 -0.58
C ASN A 161 2.94 3.71 0.17
N MET A 162 3.01 4.13 1.45
CA MET A 162 1.81 4.50 2.19
C MET A 162 1.00 5.59 1.49
N ASN A 163 1.65 6.62 0.93
CA ASN A 163 0.97 7.70 0.25
C ASN A 163 0.44 7.29 -1.14
N ILE A 164 1.27 6.66 -1.97
CA ILE A 164 0.89 6.26 -3.34
C ILE A 164 -0.29 5.28 -3.32
N ILE A 165 -0.23 4.27 -2.47
CA ILE A 165 -1.31 3.27 -2.38
C ILE A 165 -2.59 3.89 -1.81
N ASN A 166 -2.45 4.78 -0.84
CA ASN A 166 -3.59 5.50 -0.29
C ASN A 166 -4.30 6.40 -1.33
N TRP A 167 -3.59 6.87 -2.35
CA TRP A 167 -4.19 7.60 -3.47
C TRP A 167 -4.86 6.68 -4.50
N ALA A 168 -4.46 5.41 -4.59
CA ALA A 168 -4.99 4.42 -5.53
C ALA A 168 -6.23 3.66 -5.00
N LYS A 169 -7.07 4.29 -4.17
CA LYS A 169 -8.30 3.70 -3.60
C LYS A 169 -9.59 4.40 -4.07
N GLY A 170 -9.58 4.89 -5.31
CA GLY A 170 -10.64 5.79 -5.79
C GLY A 170 -11.96 5.13 -6.15
N VAL A 171 -11.98 3.83 -6.39
CA VAL A 171 -13.21 3.07 -6.70
C VAL A 171 -13.32 1.80 -5.87
N ASP A 172 -14.56 1.33 -5.75
CA ASP A 172 -14.96 0.15 -4.99
C ASP A 172 -14.17 -1.09 -5.46
N GLY A 173 -13.59 -1.84 -4.51
CA GLY A 173 -12.81 -3.05 -4.79
C GLY A 173 -11.41 -2.83 -5.36
N GLN A 174 -11.05 -1.63 -5.77
CA GLN A 174 -9.76 -1.36 -6.41
C GLN A 174 -8.59 -1.69 -5.48
N LEU A 175 -8.50 -1.01 -4.34
CA LEU A 175 -7.38 -1.14 -3.41
C LEU A 175 -7.24 -2.56 -2.85
N PRO A 176 -8.27 -3.17 -2.22
CA PRO A 176 -8.06 -4.46 -1.57
C PRO A 176 -7.69 -5.56 -2.56
N GLY A 177 -8.17 -5.50 -3.80
CA GLY A 177 -7.85 -6.51 -4.81
C GLY A 177 -6.39 -6.44 -5.26
N PHE A 178 -5.89 -5.28 -5.71
CA PHE A 178 -4.50 -5.21 -6.17
C PHE A 178 -3.49 -5.37 -5.03
N VAL A 179 -3.82 -4.92 -3.80
CA VAL A 179 -2.97 -5.10 -2.62
C VAL A 179 -2.87 -6.58 -2.23
N SER A 180 -4.00 -7.30 -2.23
CA SER A 180 -4.00 -8.74 -1.99
C SER A 180 -3.12 -9.48 -3.00
N ILE A 181 -3.24 -9.18 -4.29
CA ILE A 181 -2.42 -9.74 -5.37
C ILE A 181 -0.94 -9.43 -5.12
N ALA A 182 -0.60 -8.17 -4.85
CA ALA A 182 0.77 -7.73 -4.61
C ALA A 182 1.43 -8.48 -3.44
N LEU A 183 0.72 -8.62 -2.32
CA LEU A 183 1.21 -9.33 -1.14
C LEU A 183 1.36 -10.84 -1.37
N VAL A 184 0.51 -11.45 -2.21
CA VAL A 184 0.69 -12.84 -2.62
C VAL A 184 2.03 -13.02 -3.35
N PHE A 185 2.39 -12.12 -4.27
CA PHE A 185 3.69 -12.18 -4.94
C PHE A 185 4.87 -11.97 -3.99
N VAL A 186 4.76 -11.06 -3.03
CA VAL A 186 5.79 -10.88 -1.98
C VAL A 186 5.93 -12.17 -1.17
N GLY A 187 4.81 -12.78 -0.76
CA GLY A 187 4.81 -14.05 -0.02
C GLY A 187 5.41 -15.22 -0.81
N ILE A 188 5.09 -15.35 -2.10
CA ILE A 188 5.68 -16.39 -2.98
C ILE A 188 7.19 -16.22 -3.08
N LEU A 189 7.67 -14.97 -3.22
CA LEU A 189 9.11 -14.70 -3.32
C LEU A 189 9.85 -14.98 -2.02
N SER A 190 9.26 -14.63 -0.87
CA SER A 190 9.83 -14.98 0.45
C SER A 190 9.85 -16.50 0.66
N ALA A 191 8.81 -17.20 0.24
CA ALA A 191 8.70 -18.66 0.37
C ALA A 191 9.75 -19.42 -0.46
N GLN A 192 10.40 -18.80 -1.45
CA GLN A 192 11.53 -19.41 -2.16
C GLN A 192 12.79 -19.57 -1.28
N PHE A 193 12.86 -18.86 -0.17
CA PHE A 193 13.98 -18.86 0.79
C PHE A 193 13.52 -19.33 2.18
N ILE A 194 12.58 -20.28 2.24
CA ILE A 194 11.92 -20.71 3.47
C ILE A 194 12.87 -21.40 4.48
N ASP A 195 14.05 -21.84 4.01
CA ASP A 195 15.10 -22.39 4.88
C ASP A 195 15.73 -21.30 5.78
N ASP A 196 15.56 -20.02 5.45
CA ASP A 196 15.89 -18.90 6.33
C ASP A 196 14.70 -18.59 7.25
N PRO A 197 14.84 -18.74 8.58
CA PRO A 197 13.74 -18.49 9.53
C PRO A 197 13.11 -17.09 9.40
N THR A 198 13.90 -16.08 9.01
CA THR A 198 13.40 -14.70 8.82
C THR A 198 12.47 -14.61 7.60
N GLN A 199 12.70 -15.40 6.59
CA GLN A 199 11.88 -15.46 5.37
C GLN A 199 10.57 -16.23 5.61
N PHE A 200 10.57 -17.21 6.52
CA PHE A 200 9.36 -17.91 6.94
C PHE A 200 8.33 -16.93 7.50
N ASN A 201 8.69 -16.16 8.54
CA ASN A 201 7.80 -15.15 9.11
C ASN A 201 7.33 -14.12 8.07
N THR A 202 8.22 -13.68 7.18
CA THR A 202 7.90 -12.71 6.12
C THR A 202 6.90 -13.28 5.11
N ALA A 203 7.07 -14.54 4.68
CA ALA A 203 6.15 -15.20 3.76
C ALA A 203 4.76 -15.35 4.39
N PHE A 204 4.69 -15.86 5.62
CA PHE A 204 3.42 -16.09 6.30
C PHE A 204 2.69 -14.79 6.63
N LEU A 205 3.40 -13.75 7.10
CA LEU A 205 2.82 -12.44 7.34
C LEU A 205 2.28 -11.82 6.04
N SER A 206 3.00 -12.00 4.92
CA SER A 206 2.52 -11.54 3.60
C SER A 206 1.20 -12.21 3.21
N PHE A 207 1.06 -13.54 3.42
CA PHE A 207 -0.19 -14.25 3.16
C PHE A 207 -1.30 -13.89 4.13
N ILE A 208 -0.99 -13.61 5.41
CA ILE A 208 -1.97 -13.12 6.40
C ILE A 208 -2.53 -11.78 5.94
N VAL A 209 -1.65 -10.82 5.60
CA VAL A 209 -2.09 -9.49 5.16
C VAL A 209 -2.84 -9.58 3.82
N ALA A 210 -2.35 -10.37 2.86
CA ALA A 210 -3.03 -10.59 1.58
C ALA A 210 -4.45 -11.14 1.77
N GLY A 211 -4.61 -12.16 2.63
CA GLY A 211 -5.90 -12.75 2.96
C GLY A 211 -6.83 -11.75 3.63
N SER A 212 -6.32 -10.91 4.55
CA SER A 212 -7.15 -9.89 5.21
C SER A 212 -7.75 -8.90 4.21
N PHE A 213 -6.99 -8.46 3.21
CA PHE A 213 -7.49 -7.62 2.13
C PHE A 213 -8.45 -8.37 1.20
N ALA A 214 -8.21 -9.66 0.91
CA ALA A 214 -9.11 -10.48 0.10
C ALA A 214 -10.47 -10.67 0.76
N GLY A 215 -10.54 -10.94 2.07
CA GLY A 215 -11.79 -11.04 2.81
C GLY A 215 -12.55 -9.71 2.90
N PHE A 216 -11.83 -8.62 3.13
CA PHE A 216 -12.38 -7.27 3.12
C PHE A 216 -12.94 -6.88 1.74
N LEU A 217 -12.32 -7.34 0.65
CA LEU A 217 -12.75 -7.08 -0.72
C LEU A 217 -14.22 -7.46 -0.96
N PHE A 218 -14.71 -8.54 -0.37
CA PHE A 218 -16.10 -8.98 -0.52
C PHE A 218 -17.10 -7.89 -0.14
N TRP A 219 -16.81 -7.13 0.93
CA TRP A 219 -17.67 -6.05 1.42
C TRP A 219 -17.38 -4.70 0.76
N ASN A 220 -16.17 -4.52 0.24
CA ASN A 220 -15.77 -3.33 -0.49
C ASN A 220 -16.06 -3.41 -2.00
N TRP A 221 -16.47 -4.58 -2.53
CA TRP A 221 -16.87 -4.73 -3.94
C TRP A 221 -18.10 -3.89 -4.26
N TYR A 222 -18.16 -3.39 -5.52
CA TYR A 222 -19.26 -2.53 -5.97
C TYR A 222 -20.63 -3.25 -6.00
N PRO A 223 -21.67 -2.69 -5.40
CA PRO A 223 -21.71 -1.48 -4.57
C PRO A 223 -21.17 -1.73 -3.16
N GLN A 224 -20.16 -0.94 -2.77
CA GLN A 224 -19.47 -1.16 -1.50
C GLN A 224 -20.37 -0.92 -0.28
N LYS A 225 -20.19 -1.75 0.76
CA LYS A 225 -20.86 -1.63 2.05
C LYS A 225 -19.99 -0.99 3.12
N ILE A 226 -18.67 -0.94 2.84
CA ILE A 226 -17.65 -0.32 3.69
C ILE A 226 -16.49 0.17 2.83
N MET A 227 -15.89 1.29 3.18
CA MET A 227 -14.72 1.88 2.52
C MET A 227 -13.43 1.48 3.21
N PRO A 228 -12.30 1.42 2.47
CA PRO A 228 -10.98 1.20 3.05
C PRO A 228 -10.59 2.29 4.07
N GLY A 229 -11.03 3.52 3.85
CA GLY A 229 -10.63 4.68 4.63
C GLY A 229 -9.14 5.03 4.46
N TYR A 230 -8.66 5.98 5.25
CA TYR A 230 -7.22 6.26 5.34
C TYR A 230 -6.49 5.11 6.04
N GLY A 231 -7.11 4.51 7.05
CA GLY A 231 -6.52 3.43 7.83
C GLY A 231 -6.07 2.25 6.96
N ALA A 232 -6.97 1.64 6.16
CA ALA A 232 -6.59 0.51 5.31
C ALA A 232 -5.66 0.92 4.17
N GLY A 233 -5.78 2.14 3.63
CA GLY A 233 -4.88 2.63 2.59
C GLY A 233 -3.44 2.79 3.06
N SER A 234 -3.22 3.34 4.25
CA SER A 234 -1.90 3.48 4.85
C SER A 234 -1.32 2.13 5.29
N LEU A 235 -2.12 1.24 5.91
CA LEU A 235 -1.70 -0.12 6.24
C LEU A 235 -1.30 -0.93 5.02
N ALA A 236 -2.02 -0.80 3.90
CA ALA A 236 -1.67 -1.46 2.64
C ALA A 236 -0.26 -1.07 2.16
N GLY A 237 0.03 0.22 2.09
CA GLY A 237 1.35 0.72 1.70
C GLY A 237 2.44 0.36 2.68
N TYR A 238 2.13 0.43 3.96
CA TYR A 238 3.04 0.06 5.04
C TYR A 238 3.46 -1.41 4.96
N PHE A 239 2.50 -2.34 4.97
CA PHE A 239 2.81 -3.77 4.91
C PHE A 239 3.50 -4.15 3.61
N LEU A 240 3.04 -3.63 2.46
CA LEU A 240 3.70 -3.89 1.18
C LEU A 240 5.16 -3.45 1.19
N ALA A 241 5.46 -2.26 1.69
CA ALA A 241 6.83 -1.76 1.72
C ALA A 241 7.71 -2.54 2.72
N VAL A 242 7.22 -2.75 3.95
CA VAL A 242 7.99 -3.44 5.00
C VAL A 242 8.26 -4.89 4.60
N LEU A 243 7.26 -5.61 4.11
CA LEU A 243 7.41 -7.01 3.70
C LEU A 243 8.27 -7.14 2.43
N ALA A 244 8.23 -6.15 1.53
CA ALA A 244 9.15 -6.10 0.40
C ALA A 244 10.61 -5.93 0.83
N ILE A 245 10.88 -5.11 1.84
CA ILE A 245 12.23 -4.94 2.41
C ILE A 245 12.70 -6.26 3.04
N LEU A 246 11.86 -6.87 3.87
CA LEU A 246 12.19 -8.13 4.56
C LEU A 246 12.37 -9.32 3.60
N SER A 247 11.66 -9.35 2.48
CA SER A 247 11.72 -10.44 1.50
C SER A 247 13.04 -10.48 0.69
N GLY A 248 14.07 -9.79 1.12
CA GLY A 248 15.40 -9.83 0.55
C GLY A 248 15.49 -9.34 -0.91
N ALA A 249 15.58 -8.03 -1.09
CA ALA A 249 15.80 -7.38 -2.39
C ALA A 249 14.62 -7.39 -3.37
N LYS A 250 13.40 -7.44 -2.89
CA LYS A 250 12.22 -7.48 -3.78
C LYS A 250 11.54 -6.11 -3.97
N VAL A 251 12.28 -5.01 -3.68
CA VAL A 251 11.84 -3.64 -3.99
C VAL A 251 11.43 -3.53 -5.46
N ALA A 252 12.23 -4.07 -6.39
CA ALA A 252 11.92 -4.07 -7.82
C ALA A 252 10.61 -4.81 -8.14
N THR A 253 10.36 -5.95 -7.49
CA THR A 253 9.12 -6.70 -7.68
C THR A 253 7.91 -5.91 -7.16
N THR A 254 8.03 -5.30 -5.98
CA THR A 254 6.97 -4.46 -5.42
C THR A 254 6.67 -3.28 -6.33
N LEU A 255 7.69 -2.61 -6.87
CA LEU A 255 7.52 -1.56 -7.87
C LEU A 255 6.81 -2.05 -9.12
N MET A 256 7.12 -3.28 -9.60
CA MET A 256 6.42 -3.87 -10.75
C MET A 256 4.93 -4.10 -10.45
N VAL A 257 4.61 -4.77 -9.35
CA VAL A 257 3.20 -5.06 -9.01
C VAL A 257 2.39 -3.76 -8.78
N LEU A 258 3.04 -2.73 -8.28
CA LEU A 258 2.49 -1.40 -8.06
C LEU A 258 2.77 -0.41 -9.19
N ALA A 259 3.16 -0.89 -10.39
CA ALA A 259 3.61 -0.01 -11.48
C ALA A 259 2.58 1.04 -11.87
N VAL A 260 1.30 0.66 -12.01
CA VAL A 260 0.22 1.61 -12.35
C VAL A 260 -0.04 2.62 -11.21
N PRO A 261 -0.26 2.22 -9.94
CA PRO A 261 -0.37 3.18 -8.83
C PRO A 261 0.84 4.12 -8.70
N THR A 262 2.06 3.60 -8.89
CA THR A 262 3.29 4.38 -8.81
C THR A 262 3.40 5.40 -9.95
N ALA A 263 3.14 4.98 -11.18
CA ALA A 263 3.16 5.87 -12.34
C ALA A 263 2.10 6.98 -12.25
N ASP A 264 0.86 6.63 -11.85
CA ASP A 264 -0.22 7.60 -11.61
C ASP A 264 0.15 8.60 -10.50
N GLY A 265 0.74 8.12 -9.40
CA GLY A 265 1.18 8.96 -8.29
C GLY A 265 2.27 9.95 -8.72
N ILE A 266 3.32 9.49 -9.40
CA ILE A 266 4.41 10.33 -9.91
C ILE A 266 3.86 11.37 -10.90
N PHE A 267 3.04 10.94 -11.86
CA PHE A 267 2.41 11.87 -12.82
C PHE A 267 1.58 12.93 -12.08
N THR A 268 0.81 12.54 -11.09
CA THR A 268 -0.04 13.46 -10.31
C THR A 268 0.79 14.47 -9.52
N ILE A 269 1.90 14.05 -8.88
CA ILE A 269 2.83 14.95 -8.19
C ILE A 269 3.43 15.96 -9.18
N MET A 270 3.96 15.48 -10.30
CA MET A 270 4.55 16.35 -11.33
C MET A 270 3.54 17.38 -11.85
N ARG A 271 2.31 16.95 -12.10
CA ARG A 271 1.22 17.83 -12.55
C ARG A 271 0.87 18.90 -11.51
N ARG A 272 0.80 18.51 -10.21
CA ARG A 272 0.50 19.43 -9.10
C ARG A 272 1.60 20.47 -8.91
N ILE A 273 2.86 20.05 -8.89
CA ILE A 273 4.04 20.94 -8.78
C ILE A 273 4.07 21.94 -9.96
N ARG A 274 3.87 21.47 -11.20
CA ARG A 274 3.80 22.34 -12.38
C ARG A 274 2.65 23.36 -12.33
N ALA A 275 1.59 23.04 -11.59
CA ALA A 275 0.44 23.95 -11.37
C ALA A 275 0.60 24.84 -10.12
N GLY A 276 1.76 24.87 -9.48
CA GLY A 276 2.01 25.61 -8.23
C GLY A 276 1.24 25.10 -7.01
N LYS A 277 0.77 23.84 -7.05
CA LYS A 277 -0.02 23.24 -5.96
C LYS A 277 0.81 22.27 -5.14
N SER A 278 0.45 22.11 -3.86
CA SER A 278 1.06 21.09 -2.98
C SER A 278 0.91 19.69 -3.60
N PRO A 279 1.93 18.82 -3.52
CA PRO A 279 1.84 17.41 -3.91
C PRO A 279 0.68 16.66 -3.22
N PHE A 280 0.33 17.08 -2.01
CA PHE A 280 -0.75 16.48 -1.20
C PHE A 280 -2.13 17.07 -1.48
N TRP A 281 -2.24 18.02 -2.41
CA TRP A 281 -3.53 18.59 -2.81
C TRP A 281 -4.46 17.54 -3.38
N GLY A 282 -5.70 17.53 -2.90
CA GLY A 282 -6.69 16.57 -3.35
C GLY A 282 -7.46 17.01 -4.59
N ASP A 283 -7.44 16.22 -5.67
CA ASP A 283 -8.17 16.49 -6.91
C ASP A 283 -8.66 15.20 -7.62
N ARG A 284 -9.41 15.35 -8.71
CA ARG A 284 -9.87 14.26 -9.60
C ARG A 284 -8.87 13.97 -10.74
N GLY A 285 -7.60 14.24 -10.54
CA GLY A 285 -6.57 14.09 -11.56
C GLY A 285 -5.91 12.71 -11.63
N HIS A 286 -6.33 11.72 -10.83
CA HIS A 286 -5.81 10.36 -10.86
C HIS A 286 -6.36 9.54 -12.01
N MET A 287 -5.62 8.50 -12.42
CA MET A 287 -5.95 7.65 -13.56
C MET A 287 -7.34 7.02 -13.44
N HIS A 288 -7.73 6.51 -12.28
CA HIS A 288 -9.06 5.92 -12.08
C HIS A 288 -10.21 6.91 -12.32
N HIS A 289 -10.03 8.19 -11.97
CA HIS A 289 -11.00 9.23 -12.30
C HIS A 289 -11.04 9.50 -13.81
N LYS A 290 -9.88 9.52 -14.47
CA LYS A 290 -9.81 9.74 -15.93
C LYS A 290 -10.41 8.58 -16.73
N LEU A 291 -10.20 7.34 -16.27
CA LEU A 291 -10.86 6.18 -16.85
C LEU A 291 -12.39 6.25 -16.71
N MET A 292 -12.90 6.80 -15.61
CA MET A 292 -14.33 6.99 -15.38
C MET A 292 -14.89 8.17 -16.18
N ASP A 293 -14.23 9.34 -16.09
CA ASP A 293 -14.76 10.59 -16.60
C ASP A 293 -14.58 10.74 -18.12
N VAL A 294 -13.53 10.14 -18.73
CA VAL A 294 -13.19 10.29 -20.17
C VAL A 294 -13.58 9.05 -20.97
N LEU A 295 -13.34 7.83 -20.42
CA LEU A 295 -13.66 6.58 -21.10
C LEU A 295 -15.01 6.00 -20.70
N GLY A 296 -15.73 6.60 -19.75
CA GLY A 296 -17.02 6.08 -19.25
C GLY A 296 -16.93 4.71 -18.57
N TRP A 297 -15.74 4.30 -18.09
CA TRP A 297 -15.59 2.99 -17.47
C TRP A 297 -16.34 2.91 -16.14
N GLY A 298 -17.10 1.83 -15.95
CA GLY A 298 -17.70 1.52 -14.66
C GLY A 298 -16.65 1.12 -13.60
N ARG A 299 -16.99 1.30 -12.33
CA ARG A 299 -16.08 1.04 -11.19
C ARG A 299 -15.53 -0.38 -11.17
N ARG A 300 -16.37 -1.41 -11.47
CA ARG A 300 -15.91 -2.80 -11.57
C ARG A 300 -14.83 -2.99 -12.63
N LYS A 301 -15.01 -2.39 -13.81
CA LYS A 301 -14.03 -2.47 -14.91
C LYS A 301 -12.69 -1.84 -14.50
N ILE A 302 -12.73 -0.70 -13.80
CA ILE A 302 -11.54 -0.04 -13.28
C ILE A 302 -10.83 -0.91 -12.24
N ALA A 303 -11.57 -1.46 -11.27
CA ALA A 303 -10.99 -2.35 -10.26
C ALA A 303 -10.30 -3.56 -10.90
N VAL A 304 -10.99 -4.25 -11.81
CA VAL A 304 -10.44 -5.41 -12.54
C VAL A 304 -9.21 -5.02 -13.37
N PHE A 305 -9.19 -3.85 -14.00
CA PHE A 305 -8.01 -3.35 -14.71
C PHE A 305 -6.78 -3.24 -13.79
N TYR A 306 -6.93 -2.68 -12.59
CA TYR A 306 -5.84 -2.59 -11.62
C TYR A 306 -5.40 -3.98 -11.14
N TRP A 307 -6.31 -4.92 -10.91
CA TRP A 307 -5.98 -6.29 -10.52
C TRP A 307 -5.24 -7.03 -11.63
N SER A 308 -5.74 -6.94 -12.87
CA SER A 308 -5.12 -7.60 -14.03
C SER A 308 -3.72 -7.08 -14.30
N THR A 309 -3.51 -5.76 -14.17
CA THR A 309 -2.17 -5.18 -14.33
C THR A 309 -1.22 -5.59 -13.21
N SER A 310 -1.69 -5.62 -11.95
CA SER A 310 -0.90 -6.10 -10.82
C SER A 310 -0.57 -7.60 -10.96
N LEU A 311 -1.52 -8.43 -11.40
CA LEU A 311 -1.30 -9.84 -11.64
C LEU A 311 -0.28 -10.07 -12.76
N LEU A 312 -0.45 -9.38 -13.89
CA LEU A 312 0.49 -9.48 -15.03
C LEU A 312 1.90 -9.06 -14.64
N MET A 313 2.03 -7.87 -14.02
CA MET A 313 3.34 -7.34 -13.63
C MET A 313 3.99 -8.16 -12.51
N GLY A 314 3.18 -8.69 -11.59
CA GLY A 314 3.63 -9.64 -10.57
C GLY A 314 4.16 -10.93 -11.19
N THR A 315 3.42 -11.52 -12.11
CA THR A 315 3.85 -12.72 -12.82
C THR A 315 5.13 -12.46 -13.60
N LEU A 316 5.20 -11.38 -14.37
CA LEU A 316 6.42 -11.00 -15.10
C LEU A 316 7.61 -10.81 -14.17
N SER A 317 7.39 -10.30 -12.97
CA SER A 317 8.46 -10.06 -12.00
C SER A 317 9.12 -11.33 -11.48
N LEU A 318 8.46 -12.48 -11.56
CA LEU A 318 9.03 -13.78 -11.16
C LEU A 318 10.00 -14.34 -12.20
N TYR A 319 9.79 -14.02 -13.48
CA TYR A 319 10.54 -14.61 -14.59
C TYR A 319 11.56 -13.66 -15.22
N LEU A 320 11.34 -12.34 -15.12
CA LEU A 320 12.21 -11.35 -15.75
C LEU A 320 13.46 -11.09 -14.91
N ASN A 321 14.60 -10.94 -15.60
CA ASN A 321 15.82 -10.38 -15.02
C ASN A 321 15.69 -8.87 -14.77
N THR A 322 16.70 -8.25 -14.19
CA THR A 322 16.69 -6.81 -13.84
C THR A 322 16.37 -5.91 -15.04
N THR A 323 17.00 -6.17 -16.19
CA THR A 323 16.77 -5.37 -17.42
C THR A 323 15.31 -5.51 -17.88
N GLY A 324 14.78 -6.74 -17.92
CA GLY A 324 13.38 -7.00 -18.28
C GLY A 324 12.39 -6.29 -17.33
N LYS A 325 12.67 -6.29 -16.03
CA LYS A 325 11.86 -5.55 -15.03
C LYS A 325 11.87 -4.05 -15.30
N ILE A 326 13.04 -3.47 -15.59
CA ILE A 326 13.16 -2.03 -15.91
C ILE A 326 12.40 -1.70 -17.19
N ILE A 327 12.57 -2.47 -18.26
CA ILE A 327 11.85 -2.25 -19.52
C ILE A 327 10.34 -2.31 -19.30
N SER A 328 9.86 -3.31 -18.55
CA SER A 328 8.44 -3.47 -18.24
C SER A 328 7.90 -2.28 -17.43
N LEU A 329 8.65 -1.80 -16.42
CA LEU A 329 8.28 -0.60 -15.64
C LEU A 329 8.21 0.63 -16.53
N VAL A 330 9.24 0.87 -17.35
CA VAL A 330 9.26 2.00 -18.30
C VAL A 330 8.07 1.94 -19.24
N GLY A 331 7.74 0.74 -19.76
CA GLY A 331 6.57 0.54 -20.62
C GLY A 331 5.26 0.95 -19.93
N VAL A 332 5.06 0.55 -18.67
CA VAL A 332 3.87 0.95 -17.88
C VAL A 332 3.86 2.47 -17.64
N PHE A 333 5.01 3.07 -17.33
CA PHE A 333 5.11 4.52 -17.14
C PHE A 333 4.76 5.29 -18.43
N VAL A 334 5.30 4.87 -19.56
CA VAL A 334 4.98 5.48 -20.87
C VAL A 334 3.49 5.35 -21.17
N PHE A 335 2.90 4.18 -20.93
CA PHE A 335 1.48 3.95 -21.12
C PHE A 335 0.62 4.87 -20.22
N VAL A 336 0.89 4.89 -18.91
CA VAL A 336 0.12 5.70 -17.95
C VAL A 336 0.27 7.19 -18.25
N PHE A 337 1.49 7.69 -18.49
CA PHE A 337 1.75 9.08 -18.79
C PHE A 337 1.10 9.50 -20.11
N GLY A 338 1.24 8.67 -21.15
CA GLY A 338 0.60 8.89 -22.45
C GLY A 338 -0.92 8.96 -22.32
N PHE A 339 -1.53 8.01 -21.62
CA PHE A 339 -2.96 8.02 -21.33
C PHE A 339 -3.40 9.28 -20.57
N MET A 340 -2.67 9.67 -19.52
CA MET A 340 -3.02 10.83 -18.71
C MET A 340 -2.93 12.16 -19.49
N ILE A 341 -1.92 12.29 -20.37
CA ILE A 341 -1.78 13.44 -21.26
C ILE A 341 -2.92 13.46 -22.27
N TRP A 342 -3.18 12.33 -22.93
CA TRP A 342 -4.29 12.20 -23.88
C TRP A 342 -5.64 12.54 -23.24
N ALA A 343 -5.93 11.98 -22.06
CA ALA A 343 -7.17 12.24 -21.33
C ALA A 343 -7.35 13.71 -20.95
N LYS A 344 -6.25 14.42 -20.66
CA LYS A 344 -6.29 15.88 -20.43
C LYS A 344 -6.69 16.64 -21.69
N ILE A 345 -6.11 16.29 -22.85
CA ILE A 345 -6.41 16.92 -24.13
C ILE A 345 -7.86 16.64 -24.56
N ALA A 346 -8.32 15.38 -24.43
CA ALA A 346 -9.68 14.98 -24.74
C ALA A 346 -10.71 15.77 -23.91
N SER A 347 -10.51 15.84 -22.57
CA SER A 347 -11.39 16.61 -21.68
C SER A 347 -11.39 18.15 -21.96
N ALA A 348 -10.40 18.68 -22.67
CA ALA A 348 -10.34 20.10 -23.02
C ALA A 348 -11.09 20.42 -24.33
N LYS A 349 -11.30 19.42 -25.20
CA LYS A 349 -12.05 19.57 -26.45
C LYS A 349 -13.57 19.49 -26.28
N GLU A 350 -14.03 18.92 -25.14
CA GLU A 350 -15.47 18.80 -24.82
C GLU A 350 -16.02 20.01 -24.02
N LYS A 351 -15.16 20.96 -23.66
CA LYS A 351 -15.51 22.24 -23.03
C LYS A 351 -15.47 23.38 -24.03
#